data_82e4017112dee3772d95e96e1f5d53a3
#
_entry.id   82e4017112dee3772d95e96e1f5d53a3
#
_cell.length_a   1.000
_cell.length_b   1.000
_cell.length_c   1.000
_cell.angle_alpha   90.00
_cell.angle_beta   90.00
_cell.angle_gamma   90.00
#
_symmetry.space_group_name_H-M   'P 1'
#
loop_
_entity.id
_entity.type
_entity.pdbx_description
1 polymer ?
#
loop_
_entity_poly.entity_id
_entity_poly.type
_entity_poly.pdbx_seq_one_letter_code
_entity_poly.pdbx_strand_id
1 'polypeptide(L)'
;MKKFGSLLMSALLCASLLTGCGSSASVSESTVSETIGTAKSATETGSEEVSFEETTASETKISDEALEKSSDDTVVRVGGLKGPTTMGLVKLMDDAKNGTAANNYEFTMVTAADELTGLVASGKVDIALLPANVASVLYHKTEGKVSVIDINTLGVLYLVSGDSSISSIENLSGKTVYLPGKGTTPEYVLRYLISASGLSDDAVTLEFKSEASEVAAVLAEDPHAIGLLPQPFVTAAIAQNDSLSVVLDLTKVWDSLQEDGSNSRLVTGVSIVNNEFLAAHKDLVDTFLTEHEASIAYTAADPEGAAALIEKAGIVAKAAIAQKALPACNITYLDGQDMKDALNGYLSVLLSQNPQSVGGSLPEDDFYYLR
;
A
#
# COMPACT_ATOMS: atom_id res chain seq x y z
N MET A 1 -6.74 -31.00 49.71
CA MET A 1 -5.69 -31.95 50.11
C MET A 1 -4.64 -32.05 49.04
N LYS A 2 -3.41 -31.59 49.41
CA LYS A 2 -2.07 -32.17 49.05
C LYS A 2 -1.75 -32.28 47.53
N LYS A 3 -0.60 -31.90 46.98
CA LYS A 3 0.71 -31.30 47.39
C LYS A 3 1.49 -31.13 46.08
N PHE A 4 2.12 -30.00 45.82
CA PHE A 4 3.58 -29.69 45.83
C PHE A 4 4.53 -30.62 45.04
N GLY A 5 5.39 -30.00 44.24
CA GLY A 5 6.68 -30.47 43.74
C GLY A 5 7.06 -29.64 42.49
N SER A 6 7.78 -28.68 42.46
CA SER A 6 9.05 -28.04 42.89
C SER A 6 10.32 -28.77 42.41
N LEU A 7 11.23 -27.93 41.86
CA LEU A 7 12.69 -28.04 41.69
C LEU A 7 13.18 -28.66 40.38
N LEU A 8 14.29 -28.25 39.75
CA LEU A 8 15.45 -27.34 39.95
C LEU A 8 16.14 -27.22 38.58
N MET A 9 16.50 -26.07 38.10
CA MET A 9 17.83 -25.47 38.03
C MET A 9 18.99 -26.38 37.49
N SER A 10 19.56 -26.00 36.33
CA SER A 10 21.01 -26.08 36.13
C SER A 10 21.47 -25.09 35.06
N ALA A 11 22.22 -24.11 35.50
CA ALA A 11 23.09 -23.26 34.69
C ALA A 11 24.35 -24.00 34.34
N LEU A 12 24.87 -23.87 33.12
CA LEU A 12 26.28 -24.13 32.82
C LEU A 12 26.83 -23.03 31.92
N LEU A 13 27.66 -22.22 32.54
CA LEU A 13 28.61 -21.28 31.93
C LEU A 13 29.79 -22.09 31.37
N CYS A 14 30.21 -21.79 30.13
CA CYS A 14 31.59 -22.02 29.74
C CYS A 14 32.03 -20.86 28.82
N ALA A 15 32.86 -20.02 29.39
CA ALA A 15 33.72 -19.09 28.67
C ALA A 15 35.00 -19.81 28.27
N SER A 16 35.48 -19.55 27.06
CA SER A 16 36.90 -19.71 26.72
C SER A 16 37.32 -18.70 25.65
N LEU A 17 38.17 -17.80 26.12
CA LEU A 17 39.04 -16.90 25.35
C LEU A 17 40.19 -17.73 24.71
N LEU A 18 40.66 -17.26 23.55
CA LEU A 18 42.10 -17.22 23.16
C LEU A 18 42.20 -16.63 21.73
N THR A 19 42.63 -15.43 21.61
CA THR A 19 43.86 -14.77 21.10
C THR A 19 44.65 -15.51 20.03
N GLY A 20 44.94 -14.80 18.94
CA GLY A 20 45.93 -15.16 17.93
C GLY A 20 46.11 -14.08 16.85
N CYS A 21 47.20 -13.35 17.02
CA CYS A 21 47.75 -12.30 16.16
C CYS A 21 48.19 -12.73 14.74
N GLY A 22 48.14 -11.74 13.82
CA GLY A 22 49.34 -11.39 13.00
C GLY A 22 49.29 -11.75 11.53
N SER A 23 49.22 -10.87 10.60
CA SER A 23 50.34 -10.20 9.94
C SER A 23 49.92 -9.53 8.63
N SER A 24 50.48 -8.39 8.44
CA SER A 24 50.44 -7.49 7.28
C SER A 24 51.27 -8.01 6.10
N ALA A 25 50.85 -7.66 4.86
CA ALA A 25 51.70 -7.32 3.71
C ALA A 25 50.77 -6.76 2.61
N SER A 26 50.72 -5.51 2.32
CA SER A 26 51.50 -4.53 1.54
C SER A 26 51.58 -4.84 0.02
N VAL A 27 50.90 -3.94 -0.74
CA VAL A 27 51.29 -3.17 -1.95
C VAL A 27 51.55 -3.96 -3.25
N SER A 28 50.80 -3.58 -4.30
CA SER A 28 51.42 -3.04 -5.54
C SER A 28 50.37 -2.36 -6.43
N GLU A 29 50.59 -1.07 -6.62
CA GLU A 29 50.13 -0.27 -7.77
C GLU A 29 50.72 -0.77 -9.07
N SER A 30 49.98 -0.67 -10.17
CA SER A 30 50.55 -0.41 -11.48
C SER A 30 49.51 0.31 -12.36
N THR A 31 49.75 1.59 -12.50
CA THR A 31 49.33 2.48 -13.58
C THR A 31 50.01 2.06 -14.90
N VAL A 32 49.28 2.02 -16.00
CA VAL A 32 49.81 2.39 -17.34
C VAL A 32 48.70 3.12 -18.13
N SER A 33 49.17 4.21 -18.67
CA SER A 33 48.52 5.28 -19.45
C SER A 33 48.61 5.02 -20.96
N GLU A 34 47.74 5.75 -21.72
CA GLU A 34 47.87 6.16 -23.13
C GLU A 34 47.68 5.13 -24.23
N THR A 35 46.96 5.37 -25.34
CA THR A 35 47.11 6.44 -26.33
C THR A 35 45.97 6.51 -27.33
N ILE A 36 45.55 7.69 -27.65
CA ILE A 36 44.93 8.30 -28.81
C ILE A 36 45.00 7.55 -30.16
N GLY A 37 43.86 7.54 -30.89
CA GLY A 37 43.81 7.19 -32.28
C GLY A 37 42.57 7.77 -33.01
N THR A 38 42.75 8.96 -33.56
CA THR A 38 41.77 9.66 -34.45
C THR A 38 41.75 9.06 -35.86
N ALA A 39 40.59 8.85 -36.43
CA ALA A 39 40.42 8.89 -37.90
C ALA A 39 39.01 9.30 -38.29
N LYS A 40 38.90 10.40 -39.02
CA LYS A 40 37.74 10.91 -39.78
C LYS A 40 37.50 10.04 -41.03
N SER A 41 36.26 9.83 -41.42
CA SER A 41 35.82 10.14 -42.78
C SER A 41 34.29 10.19 -42.90
N ALA A 42 33.81 11.19 -43.57
CA ALA A 42 32.46 11.54 -43.88
C ALA A 42 31.91 10.68 -45.05
N THR A 43 30.60 10.50 -45.12
CA THR A 43 29.81 10.81 -46.33
C THR A 43 28.31 10.80 -46.01
N GLU A 44 27.62 11.82 -46.53
CA GLU A 44 26.21 12.18 -46.47
C GLU A 44 25.30 11.11 -47.10
N THR A 45 24.03 10.95 -46.67
CA THR A 45 22.83 11.49 -47.37
C THR A 45 21.56 10.84 -46.79
N GLY A 46 20.50 11.63 -46.59
CA GLY A 46 19.12 11.15 -46.53
C GLY A 46 18.32 11.55 -45.30
N SER A 47 17.77 12.78 -45.36
CA SER A 47 16.74 13.30 -44.46
C SER A 47 15.40 12.60 -44.64
N GLU A 48 14.78 12.14 -43.60
CA GLU A 48 13.34 12.15 -43.43
C GLU A 48 13.03 12.54 -41.98
N GLU A 49 12.57 13.78 -41.81
CA GLU A 49 12.00 14.30 -40.60
C GLU A 49 10.67 13.62 -40.30
N VAL A 50 10.62 12.79 -39.27
CA VAL A 50 9.37 12.41 -38.65
C VAL A 50 9.27 13.27 -37.38
N SER A 51 8.41 14.29 -37.46
CA SER A 51 8.05 15.13 -36.31
C SER A 51 7.30 14.30 -35.28
N PHE A 52 7.92 14.01 -34.17
CA PHE A 52 7.22 13.59 -32.94
C PHE A 52 6.62 14.85 -32.31
N GLU A 53 5.31 14.95 -32.31
CA GLU A 53 4.61 15.88 -31.44
C GLU A 53 4.84 15.47 -29.98
N GLU A 54 5.60 16.29 -29.31
CA GLU A 54 5.83 16.24 -27.88
C GLU A 54 4.51 16.63 -27.19
N THR A 55 3.75 15.64 -26.71
CA THR A 55 2.61 15.89 -25.85
C THR A 55 3.16 16.38 -24.51
N THR A 56 3.14 17.68 -24.31
CA THR A 56 3.47 18.33 -23.06
C THR A 56 2.53 17.83 -21.97
N ALA A 57 3.07 17.03 -21.06
CA ALA A 57 2.45 16.79 -19.77
C ALA A 57 2.25 18.14 -19.08
N SER A 58 1.00 18.45 -18.75
CA SER A 58 0.64 19.63 -18.00
C SER A 58 1.28 19.49 -16.60
N GLU A 59 2.35 20.22 -16.35
CA GLU A 59 2.88 20.42 -15.00
C GLU A 59 1.83 21.25 -14.22
N THR A 60 1.04 20.57 -13.43
CA THR A 60 0.21 21.23 -12.42
C THR A 60 1.16 21.81 -11.38
N LYS A 61 1.43 23.11 -11.49
CA LYS A 61 2.09 23.87 -10.44
C LYS A 61 1.19 23.82 -9.21
N ILE A 62 1.52 22.99 -8.24
CA ILE A 62 1.00 23.09 -6.88
C ILE A 62 1.50 24.45 -6.38
N SER A 63 0.60 25.42 -6.21
CA SER A 63 0.94 26.69 -5.60
C SER A 63 1.27 26.45 -4.13
N ASP A 64 2.44 26.87 -3.71
CA ASP A 64 2.94 26.88 -2.33
C ASP A 64 2.20 27.97 -1.48
N GLU A 65 0.89 28.08 -1.66
CA GLU A 65 0.06 28.94 -0.83
C GLU A 65 -0.32 28.13 0.41
N ALA A 66 0.32 28.42 1.53
CA ALA A 66 -0.02 27.82 2.81
C ALA A 66 -1.52 28.07 3.07
N LEU A 67 -2.27 26.99 3.26
CA LEU A 67 -3.68 27.08 3.63
C LEU A 67 -3.82 27.90 4.91
N GLU A 68 -4.73 28.88 4.90
CA GLU A 68 -5.02 29.64 6.12
C GLU A 68 -5.57 28.70 7.20
N LYS A 69 -5.15 28.92 8.44
CA LYS A 69 -5.65 28.13 9.56
C LYS A 69 -7.15 28.30 9.71
N SER A 70 -7.88 27.20 9.82
CA SER A 70 -9.32 27.20 10.06
C SER A 70 -9.65 28.04 11.31
N SER A 71 -10.70 28.85 11.22
CA SER A 71 -11.27 29.54 12.38
C SER A 71 -12.19 28.64 13.22
N ASP A 72 -12.47 27.42 12.77
CA ASP A 72 -13.26 26.42 13.49
C ASP A 72 -12.33 25.62 14.42
N ASP A 73 -12.56 25.67 15.73
CA ASP A 73 -11.78 24.94 16.74
C ASP A 73 -12.15 23.45 16.83
N THR A 74 -13.09 22.99 15.99
CA THR A 74 -13.48 21.56 15.94
C THR A 74 -12.28 20.69 15.58
N VAL A 75 -12.10 19.61 16.33
CA VAL A 75 -11.06 18.61 16.09
C VAL A 75 -11.57 17.58 15.08
N VAL A 76 -10.88 17.41 13.97
CA VAL A 76 -11.12 16.36 12.98
C VAL A 76 -10.42 15.07 13.44
N ARG A 77 -11.20 14.05 13.80
CA ARG A 77 -10.68 12.77 14.28
C ARG A 77 -10.47 11.81 13.11
N VAL A 78 -9.21 11.53 12.80
CA VAL A 78 -8.84 10.71 11.64
C VAL A 78 -8.32 9.35 12.11
N GLY A 79 -8.94 8.28 11.60
CA GLY A 79 -8.52 6.91 11.86
C GLY A 79 -7.81 6.29 10.66
N GLY A 80 -6.79 5.45 10.89
CA GLY A 80 -6.08 4.76 9.82
C GLY A 80 -5.60 3.37 10.21
N LEU A 81 -5.38 2.52 9.21
CA LEU A 81 -4.75 1.22 9.39
C LEU A 81 -3.22 1.35 9.29
N LYS A 82 -2.49 0.58 10.10
CA LYS A 82 -1.03 0.43 9.92
C LYS A 82 -0.75 -0.35 8.64
N GLY A 83 -0.60 0.38 7.53
CA GLY A 83 -0.41 -0.23 6.22
C GLY A 83 -0.32 0.81 5.10
N PRO A 84 -0.37 0.37 3.84
CA PRO A 84 -0.20 1.25 2.67
C PRO A 84 -1.24 2.37 2.61
N THR A 85 -2.49 2.13 3.03
CA THR A 85 -3.59 3.11 3.01
C THR A 85 -3.33 4.36 3.86
N THR A 86 -2.42 4.30 4.83
CA THR A 86 -2.11 5.43 5.73
C THR A 86 -0.74 6.06 5.42
N MET A 87 0.05 5.46 4.52
CA MET A 87 1.39 6.00 4.20
C MET A 87 1.31 7.39 3.56
N GLY A 88 0.27 7.69 2.79
CA GLY A 88 0.04 9.01 2.21
C GLY A 88 -0.33 10.10 3.22
N LEU A 89 -0.75 9.73 4.44
CA LEU A 89 -1.20 10.66 5.47
C LEU A 89 -0.06 11.21 6.36
N VAL A 90 1.15 10.63 6.29
CA VAL A 90 2.20 10.86 7.29
C VAL A 90 2.72 12.30 7.35
N LYS A 91 2.72 13.01 6.22
CA LYS A 91 3.11 14.44 6.21
C LYS A 91 2.07 15.28 6.93
N LEU A 92 0.78 15.06 6.67
CA LEU A 92 -0.29 15.75 7.39
C LEU A 92 -0.27 15.45 8.91
N MET A 93 0.04 14.19 9.28
CA MET A 93 0.23 13.84 10.70
C MET A 93 1.38 14.62 11.35
N ASP A 94 2.48 14.84 10.61
CA ASP A 94 3.62 15.62 11.11
C ASP A 94 3.31 17.11 11.16
N ASP A 95 2.62 17.65 10.15
CA ASP A 95 2.17 19.04 10.11
C ASP A 95 1.21 19.38 11.26
N ALA A 96 0.24 18.51 11.51
CA ALA A 96 -0.68 18.65 12.64
C ALA A 96 0.07 18.66 13.99
N LYS A 97 1.04 17.75 14.15
CA LYS A 97 1.87 17.69 15.35
C LYS A 97 2.70 18.95 15.56
N ASN A 98 3.17 19.56 14.47
CA ASN A 98 4.00 20.77 14.48
C ASN A 98 3.13 22.06 14.53
N GLY A 99 1.78 21.93 14.46
CA GLY A 99 0.85 23.06 14.46
C GLY A 99 0.83 23.86 13.15
N THR A 100 1.26 23.24 12.04
CA THR A 100 1.30 23.84 10.69
C THR A 100 0.14 23.39 9.81
N ALA A 101 -0.65 22.38 10.23
CA ALA A 101 -1.87 21.99 9.55
C ALA A 101 -2.96 23.08 9.70
N ALA A 102 -3.81 23.19 8.67
CA ALA A 102 -4.90 24.18 8.63
C ALA A 102 -6.04 23.80 9.59
N ASN A 103 -6.40 22.51 9.66
CA ASN A 103 -7.36 22.00 10.65
C ASN A 103 -6.67 21.57 11.95
N ASN A 104 -7.46 21.40 13.01
CA ASN A 104 -7.03 20.70 14.21
C ASN A 104 -7.31 19.21 14.05
N TYR A 105 -6.29 18.36 14.18
CA TYR A 105 -6.40 16.91 13.97
C TYR A 105 -6.07 16.09 15.21
N GLU A 106 -6.78 14.98 15.36
CA GLU A 106 -6.42 13.86 16.23
C GLU A 106 -6.35 12.56 15.42
N PHE A 107 -5.22 11.87 15.46
CA PHE A 107 -4.99 10.66 14.67
C PHE A 107 -4.99 9.40 15.54
N THR A 108 -5.75 8.39 15.11
CA THR A 108 -5.80 7.06 15.73
C THR A 108 -5.38 6.01 14.71
N MET A 109 -4.36 5.21 15.04
CA MET A 109 -3.90 4.13 14.17
C MET A 109 -4.15 2.77 14.82
N VAL A 110 -4.80 1.88 14.06
CA VAL A 110 -5.12 0.51 14.47
C VAL A 110 -4.55 -0.51 13.48
N THR A 111 -4.55 -1.80 13.83
CA THR A 111 -4.02 -2.87 12.96
C THR A 111 -5.12 -3.65 12.26
N ALA A 112 -6.34 -3.67 12.78
CA ALA A 112 -7.45 -4.45 12.26
C ALA A 112 -8.56 -3.55 11.69
N ALA A 113 -9.08 -3.92 10.50
CA ALA A 113 -10.15 -3.17 9.85
C ALA A 113 -11.46 -3.17 10.66
N ASP A 114 -11.76 -4.27 11.36
CA ASP A 114 -12.96 -4.36 12.21
C ASP A 114 -12.91 -3.39 13.39
N GLU A 115 -11.72 -3.15 13.97
CA GLU A 115 -11.54 -2.15 15.01
C GLU A 115 -11.81 -0.75 14.47
N LEU A 116 -11.25 -0.41 13.29
CA LEU A 116 -11.46 0.89 12.66
C LEU A 116 -12.92 1.14 12.31
N THR A 117 -13.60 0.17 11.70
CA THR A 117 -15.03 0.28 11.38
C THR A 117 -15.90 0.44 12.63
N GLY A 118 -15.52 -0.20 13.74
CA GLY A 118 -16.16 -0.02 15.05
C GLY A 118 -16.00 1.41 15.60
N LEU A 119 -14.83 2.03 15.42
CA LEU A 119 -14.59 3.42 15.80
C LEU A 119 -15.44 4.39 14.96
N VAL A 120 -15.54 4.17 13.64
CA VAL A 120 -16.40 4.97 12.75
C VAL A 120 -17.88 4.82 13.14
N ALA A 121 -18.37 3.60 13.27
CA ALA A 121 -19.77 3.32 13.59
C ALA A 121 -20.18 3.87 14.97
N SER A 122 -19.23 3.99 15.90
CA SER A 122 -19.47 4.58 17.23
C SER A 122 -19.27 6.09 17.30
N GLY A 123 -18.98 6.76 16.17
CA GLY A 123 -18.73 8.20 16.10
C GLY A 123 -17.46 8.67 16.83
N LYS A 124 -16.49 7.77 17.04
CA LYS A 124 -15.19 8.11 17.64
C LYS A 124 -14.16 8.60 16.62
N VAL A 125 -14.42 8.36 15.34
CA VAL A 125 -13.62 8.76 14.19
C VAL A 125 -14.56 9.41 13.19
N ASP A 126 -14.15 10.55 12.64
CA ASP A 126 -14.90 11.32 11.67
C ASP A 126 -14.53 10.97 10.23
N ILE A 127 -13.21 10.77 9.99
CA ILE A 127 -12.63 10.36 8.72
C ILE A 127 -11.80 9.09 8.94
N ALA A 128 -11.93 8.09 8.07
CA ALA A 128 -11.16 6.85 8.20
C ALA A 128 -10.56 6.39 6.87
N LEU A 129 -9.29 5.95 6.92
CA LEU A 129 -8.57 5.37 5.78
C LEU A 129 -8.59 3.85 5.91
N LEU A 130 -9.27 3.16 4.98
CA LEU A 130 -9.56 1.73 5.08
C LEU A 130 -9.66 1.05 3.71
N PRO A 131 -9.71 -0.31 3.64
CA PRO A 131 -9.86 -1.02 2.37
C PRO A 131 -11.16 -0.67 1.65
N ALA A 132 -11.07 -0.52 0.33
CA ALA A 132 -12.18 -0.06 -0.52
C ALA A 132 -13.45 -0.92 -0.38
N ASN A 133 -13.32 -2.25 -0.37
CA ASN A 133 -14.46 -3.14 -0.18
C ASN A 133 -15.07 -3.03 1.22
N VAL A 134 -14.27 -2.78 2.25
CA VAL A 134 -14.74 -2.59 3.63
C VAL A 134 -15.55 -1.30 3.76
N ALA A 135 -15.19 -0.25 3.00
CA ALA A 135 -15.99 0.98 2.92
C ALA A 135 -17.40 0.71 2.41
N SER A 136 -17.54 -0.06 1.32
CA SER A 136 -18.83 -0.47 0.78
C SER A 136 -19.66 -1.31 1.79
N VAL A 137 -19.02 -2.28 2.43
CA VAL A 137 -19.68 -3.09 3.48
C VAL A 137 -20.12 -2.22 4.65
N LEU A 138 -19.31 -1.24 5.06
CA LEU A 138 -19.64 -0.32 6.16
C LEU A 138 -20.81 0.60 5.77
N TYR A 139 -20.84 1.11 4.54
CA TYR A 139 -21.96 1.90 4.01
C TYR A 139 -23.29 1.16 4.17
N HIS A 140 -23.36 -0.11 3.73
CA HIS A 140 -24.58 -0.92 3.87
C HIS A 140 -24.92 -1.20 5.34
N LYS A 141 -23.92 -1.53 6.18
CA LYS A 141 -24.15 -1.80 7.61
C LYS A 141 -24.60 -0.57 8.39
N THR A 142 -24.24 0.61 7.95
CA THR A 142 -24.61 1.89 8.58
C THR A 142 -25.80 2.56 7.92
N GLU A 143 -26.44 1.91 6.93
CA GLU A 143 -27.57 2.45 6.21
C GLU A 143 -27.27 3.82 5.57
N GLY A 144 -26.11 3.92 4.88
CA GLY A 144 -25.71 5.12 4.15
C GLY A 144 -25.10 6.24 5.02
N LYS A 145 -24.60 5.94 6.23
CA LYS A 145 -24.03 6.98 7.12
C LYS A 145 -22.57 7.33 6.87
N VAL A 146 -21.96 6.78 5.85
CA VAL A 146 -20.59 7.10 5.45
C VAL A 146 -20.51 7.32 3.95
N SER A 147 -19.63 8.23 3.52
CA SER A 147 -19.31 8.46 2.10
C SER A 147 -17.81 8.38 1.87
N VAL A 148 -17.41 7.90 0.69
CA VAL A 148 -16.02 7.93 0.24
C VAL A 148 -15.70 9.32 -0.28
N ILE A 149 -14.56 9.87 0.13
CA ILE A 149 -14.11 11.22 -0.19
C ILE A 149 -12.85 11.24 -1.08
N ASP A 150 -12.01 10.19 -1.03
CA ASP A 150 -10.90 9.99 -1.94
C ASP A 150 -10.51 8.51 -2.06
N ILE A 151 -9.79 8.18 -3.14
CA ILE A 151 -8.96 6.97 -3.25
C ILE A 151 -7.53 7.38 -2.91
N ASN A 152 -6.95 6.76 -1.89
CA ASN A 152 -5.61 7.06 -1.38
C ASN A 152 -4.54 6.03 -1.79
N THR A 153 -4.97 4.84 -2.24
CA THR A 153 -4.06 3.74 -2.58
C THR A 153 -4.67 2.86 -3.67
N LEU A 154 -3.99 2.74 -4.80
CA LEU A 154 -4.32 1.76 -5.84
C LEU A 154 -3.73 0.38 -5.53
N GLY A 155 -3.57 -0.49 -6.54
CA GLY A 155 -3.09 -1.85 -6.34
C GLY A 155 -1.67 -1.91 -5.76
N VAL A 156 -1.53 -2.68 -4.68
CA VAL A 156 -0.25 -2.85 -3.93
C VAL A 156 0.03 -4.31 -3.62
N LEU A 157 -0.68 -5.23 -4.28
CA LEU A 157 -0.64 -6.66 -3.99
C LEU A 157 0.30 -7.38 -4.95
N TYR A 158 1.15 -8.24 -4.40
CA TYR A 158 2.15 -8.99 -5.15
C TYR A 158 2.20 -10.43 -4.67
N LEU A 159 2.39 -11.38 -5.58
CA LEU A 159 2.83 -12.73 -5.21
C LEU A 159 4.35 -12.74 -5.13
N VAL A 160 4.85 -13.28 -4.03
CA VAL A 160 6.26 -13.38 -3.69
C VAL A 160 6.62 -14.84 -3.49
N SER A 161 7.68 -15.31 -4.13
CA SER A 161 8.21 -16.67 -3.99
C SER A 161 9.64 -16.73 -4.53
N GLY A 162 10.40 -17.75 -4.15
CA GLY A 162 11.65 -18.16 -4.80
C GLY A 162 11.42 -19.16 -5.93
N ASP A 163 10.18 -19.60 -6.18
CA ASP A 163 9.84 -20.50 -7.30
C ASP A 163 9.64 -19.69 -8.58
N SER A 164 10.70 -19.59 -9.39
CA SER A 164 10.70 -18.88 -10.68
C SER A 164 9.80 -19.51 -11.76
N SER A 165 9.20 -20.68 -11.51
CA SER A 165 8.24 -21.30 -12.44
C SER A 165 6.87 -20.60 -12.42
N ILE A 166 6.62 -19.74 -11.42
CA ILE A 166 5.38 -18.98 -11.29
C ILE A 166 5.52 -17.68 -12.10
N SER A 167 4.85 -17.60 -13.23
CA SER A 167 4.86 -16.44 -14.13
C SER A 167 3.47 -16.01 -14.58
N SER A 168 2.42 -16.74 -14.16
CA SER A 168 1.01 -16.43 -14.39
C SER A 168 0.13 -17.02 -13.30
N ILE A 169 -1.14 -16.60 -13.24
CA ILE A 169 -2.11 -17.11 -12.25
C ILE A 169 -2.36 -18.60 -12.45
N GLU A 170 -2.36 -19.09 -13.69
CA GLU A 170 -2.58 -20.51 -14.02
C GLU A 170 -1.52 -21.42 -13.39
N ASN A 171 -0.29 -20.91 -13.19
CA ASN A 171 0.78 -21.65 -12.53
C ASN A 171 0.54 -21.91 -11.03
N LEU A 172 -0.50 -21.29 -10.45
CA LEU A 172 -0.91 -21.52 -9.06
C LEU A 172 -1.75 -22.78 -8.90
N SER A 173 -2.20 -23.43 -9.99
CA SER A 173 -2.99 -24.66 -9.94
C SER A 173 -2.31 -25.75 -9.11
N GLY A 174 -3.03 -26.31 -8.13
CA GLY A 174 -2.53 -27.30 -7.19
C GLY A 174 -1.58 -26.80 -6.11
N LYS A 175 -1.34 -25.49 -6.06
CA LYS A 175 -0.44 -24.85 -5.07
C LYS A 175 -1.21 -24.23 -3.91
N THR A 176 -0.48 -23.94 -2.83
CA THR A 176 -0.97 -23.18 -1.67
C THR A 176 -0.43 -21.77 -1.72
N VAL A 177 -1.31 -20.79 -1.56
CA VAL A 177 -0.95 -19.38 -1.42
C VAL A 177 -1.28 -18.92 0.00
N TYR A 178 -0.28 -18.40 0.70
CA TYR A 178 -0.42 -17.81 2.03
C TYR A 178 -0.75 -16.31 1.88
N LEU A 179 -1.79 -15.84 2.57
CA LEU A 179 -2.23 -14.44 2.45
C LEU A 179 -2.83 -13.89 3.74
N PRO A 180 -2.73 -12.57 3.99
CA PRO A 180 -3.45 -11.91 5.07
C PRO A 180 -4.83 -11.44 4.58
N GLY A 181 -5.62 -10.86 5.48
CA GLY A 181 -6.78 -10.05 5.10
C GLY A 181 -7.98 -10.84 4.62
N LYS A 182 -8.33 -11.92 5.33
CA LYS A 182 -9.57 -12.66 5.07
C LYS A 182 -10.78 -11.72 5.12
N GLY A 183 -11.63 -11.77 4.08
CA GLY A 183 -12.79 -10.86 3.93
C GLY A 183 -12.43 -9.44 3.48
N THR A 184 -11.20 -9.21 3.03
CA THR A 184 -10.74 -7.90 2.54
C THR A 184 -10.12 -8.00 1.14
N THR A 185 -9.63 -6.88 0.61
CA THR A 185 -9.06 -6.77 -0.74
C THR A 185 -8.13 -7.91 -1.14
N PRO A 186 -7.14 -8.37 -0.34
CA PRO A 186 -6.23 -9.44 -0.77
C PRO A 186 -6.94 -10.73 -1.18
N GLU A 187 -7.93 -11.18 -0.40
CA GLU A 187 -8.67 -12.40 -0.71
C GLU A 187 -9.48 -12.25 -1.99
N TYR A 188 -10.30 -11.19 -2.08
CA TYR A 188 -11.24 -11.04 -3.18
C TYR A 188 -10.54 -10.78 -4.51
N VAL A 189 -9.47 -9.99 -4.50
CA VAL A 189 -8.64 -9.78 -5.70
C VAL A 189 -8.04 -11.08 -6.19
N LEU A 190 -7.42 -11.88 -5.30
CA LEU A 190 -6.82 -13.15 -5.72
C LEU A 190 -7.86 -14.13 -6.25
N ARG A 191 -9.02 -14.25 -5.59
CA ARG A 191 -10.13 -15.12 -6.08
C ARG A 191 -10.65 -14.67 -7.45
N TYR A 192 -10.80 -13.35 -7.65
CA TYR A 192 -11.18 -12.83 -8.96
C TYR A 192 -10.16 -13.22 -10.03
N LEU A 193 -8.87 -12.99 -9.78
CA LEU A 193 -7.82 -13.29 -10.75
C LEU A 193 -7.73 -14.81 -11.05
N ILE A 194 -7.90 -15.68 -10.05
CA ILE A 194 -7.98 -17.13 -10.22
C ILE A 194 -9.16 -17.50 -11.15
N SER A 195 -10.34 -16.99 -10.86
CA SER A 195 -11.54 -17.26 -11.67
C SER A 195 -11.44 -16.69 -13.08
N ALA A 196 -10.98 -15.45 -13.24
CA ALA A 196 -10.81 -14.79 -14.51
C ALA A 196 -9.75 -15.46 -15.41
N SER A 197 -8.76 -16.14 -14.81
CA SER A 197 -7.76 -16.95 -15.51
C SER A 197 -8.26 -18.37 -15.85
N GLY A 198 -9.56 -18.65 -15.65
CA GLY A 198 -10.17 -19.93 -16.01
C GLY A 198 -9.90 -21.07 -15.04
N LEU A 199 -9.34 -20.81 -13.86
CA LEU A 199 -9.18 -21.79 -12.80
C LEU A 199 -10.46 -21.89 -11.96
N SER A 200 -10.76 -23.09 -11.44
CA SER A 200 -11.82 -23.27 -10.45
C SER A 200 -11.40 -22.77 -9.07
N ASP A 201 -12.37 -22.42 -8.22
CA ASP A 201 -12.13 -21.88 -6.87
C ASP A 201 -11.29 -22.80 -5.97
N ASP A 202 -11.37 -24.12 -6.20
CA ASP A 202 -10.64 -25.16 -5.48
C ASP A 202 -9.27 -25.51 -6.11
N ALA A 203 -8.95 -24.94 -7.27
CA ALA A 203 -7.67 -25.19 -7.94
C ALA A 203 -6.47 -24.65 -7.16
N VAL A 204 -6.69 -23.65 -6.30
CA VAL A 204 -5.64 -23.01 -5.47
C VAL A 204 -6.06 -23.03 -4.02
N THR A 205 -5.22 -23.59 -3.16
CA THR A 205 -5.46 -23.56 -1.70
C THR A 205 -5.08 -22.21 -1.14
N LEU A 206 -6.03 -21.50 -0.50
CA LEU A 206 -5.76 -20.22 0.17
C LEU A 206 -5.60 -20.46 1.68
N GLU A 207 -4.41 -20.17 2.21
CA GLU A 207 -4.12 -20.29 3.64
C GLU A 207 -3.95 -18.91 4.27
N PHE A 208 -4.93 -18.55 5.13
CA PHE A 208 -4.99 -17.23 5.73
C PHE A 208 -4.12 -17.12 6.97
N LYS A 209 -3.37 -16.02 7.04
CA LYS A 209 -2.65 -15.57 8.23
C LYS A 209 -3.32 -14.32 8.78
N SER A 210 -3.13 -14.05 10.08
CA SER A 210 -3.75 -12.89 10.74
C SER A 210 -3.20 -11.58 10.19
N GLU A 211 -1.88 -11.56 9.89
CA GLU A 211 -1.16 -10.36 9.45
C GLU A 211 -0.18 -10.68 8.30
N ALA A 212 0.19 -9.64 7.55
CA ALA A 212 1.18 -9.74 6.47
C ALA A 212 2.59 -10.14 6.98
N SER A 213 2.93 -9.77 8.21
CA SER A 213 4.16 -10.18 8.89
C SER A 213 4.27 -11.71 9.07
N GLU A 214 3.15 -12.40 9.31
CA GLU A 214 3.11 -13.86 9.44
C GLU A 214 3.32 -14.55 8.09
N VAL A 215 2.78 -13.97 6.99
CA VAL A 215 3.06 -14.44 5.63
C VAL A 215 4.56 -14.27 5.30
N ALA A 216 5.14 -13.13 5.63
CA ALA A 216 6.57 -12.90 5.45
C ALA A 216 7.42 -13.90 6.25
N ALA A 217 6.99 -14.31 7.46
CA ALA A 217 7.66 -15.34 8.25
C ALA A 217 7.60 -16.70 7.58
N VAL A 218 6.46 -17.10 6.98
CA VAL A 218 6.36 -18.34 6.18
C VAL A 218 7.37 -18.34 5.03
N LEU A 219 7.48 -17.22 4.29
CA LEU A 219 8.44 -17.09 3.19
C LEU A 219 9.91 -17.09 3.65
N ALA A 220 10.17 -16.65 4.88
CA ALA A 220 11.51 -16.71 5.46
C ALA A 220 11.92 -18.15 5.83
N GLU A 221 10.96 -18.99 6.26
CA GLU A 221 11.17 -20.40 6.60
C GLU A 221 11.22 -21.29 5.36
N ASP A 222 10.34 -21.05 4.38
CA ASP A 222 10.30 -21.78 3.09
C ASP A 222 10.28 -20.79 1.92
N PRO A 223 11.43 -20.53 1.28
CA PRO A 223 11.49 -19.65 0.12
C PRO A 223 10.68 -20.11 -1.09
N HIS A 224 10.33 -21.42 -1.17
CA HIS A 224 9.49 -21.93 -2.26
C HIS A 224 7.99 -21.80 -1.97
N ALA A 225 7.58 -21.43 -0.76
CA ALA A 225 6.23 -21.06 -0.47
C ALA A 225 5.80 -19.84 -1.30
N ILE A 226 4.52 -19.72 -1.54
CA ILE A 226 3.94 -18.59 -2.29
C ILE A 226 3.19 -17.71 -1.31
N GLY A 227 3.63 -16.47 -1.16
CA GLY A 227 2.96 -15.49 -0.31
C GLY A 227 2.35 -14.37 -1.12
N LEU A 228 1.08 -14.05 -0.87
CA LEU A 228 0.49 -12.80 -1.32
C LEU A 228 0.74 -11.74 -0.24
N LEU A 229 1.46 -10.70 -0.60
CA LEU A 229 1.82 -9.62 0.31
C LEU A 229 1.50 -8.25 -0.29
N PRO A 230 1.06 -7.29 0.52
CA PRO A 230 1.05 -5.89 0.13
C PRO A 230 2.44 -5.28 0.31
N GLN A 231 2.73 -4.18 -0.40
CA GLN A 231 3.80 -3.28 0.04
C GLN A 231 3.41 -2.64 1.38
N PRO A 232 4.37 -2.35 2.25
CA PRO A 232 5.84 -2.52 2.14
C PRO A 232 6.36 -3.90 2.57
N PHE A 233 5.48 -4.84 2.90
CA PHE A 233 5.86 -6.18 3.38
C PHE A 233 6.62 -7.00 2.34
N VAL A 234 6.30 -6.83 1.04
CA VAL A 234 7.07 -7.40 -0.08
C VAL A 234 8.54 -6.98 0.00
N THR A 235 8.77 -5.67 0.08
CA THR A 235 10.13 -5.12 0.16
C THR A 235 10.86 -5.59 1.43
N ALA A 236 10.16 -5.70 2.55
CA ALA A 236 10.72 -6.19 3.79
C ALA A 236 11.10 -7.68 3.71
N ALA A 237 10.25 -8.53 3.11
CA ALA A 237 10.51 -9.96 2.95
C ALA A 237 11.72 -10.21 2.03
N ILE A 238 11.77 -9.55 0.86
CA ILE A 238 12.89 -9.67 -0.08
C ILE A 238 14.20 -9.12 0.53
N ALA A 239 14.15 -8.05 1.34
CA ALA A 239 15.33 -7.53 2.02
C ALA A 239 15.88 -8.47 3.12
N GLN A 240 15.07 -9.40 3.62
CA GLN A 240 15.47 -10.40 4.61
C GLN A 240 15.94 -11.71 3.96
N ASN A 241 15.47 -12.01 2.75
CA ASN A 241 15.82 -13.25 2.04
C ASN A 241 15.91 -12.95 0.54
N ASP A 242 17.14 -12.95 0.01
CA ASP A 242 17.47 -12.63 -1.39
C ASP A 242 17.09 -13.76 -2.39
N SER A 243 16.71 -14.94 -1.90
CA SER A 243 16.10 -15.98 -2.74
C SER A 243 14.66 -15.67 -3.14
N LEU A 244 14.00 -14.72 -2.46
CA LEU A 244 12.64 -14.28 -2.79
C LEU A 244 12.63 -13.23 -3.88
N SER A 245 11.61 -13.29 -4.72
CA SER A 245 11.33 -12.26 -5.72
C SER A 245 9.82 -12.03 -5.86
N VAL A 246 9.45 -10.89 -6.43
CA VAL A 246 8.09 -10.70 -6.93
C VAL A 246 7.92 -11.57 -8.16
N VAL A 247 7.04 -12.57 -8.08
CA VAL A 247 6.71 -13.45 -9.21
C VAL A 247 5.53 -12.92 -10.02
N LEU A 248 4.55 -12.26 -9.37
CA LEU A 248 3.43 -11.59 -10.05
C LEU A 248 3.08 -10.26 -9.37
N ASP A 249 2.86 -9.25 -10.19
CA ASP A 249 2.26 -7.97 -9.83
C ASP A 249 0.75 -8.06 -10.13
N LEU A 250 -0.08 -8.13 -9.08
CA LEU A 250 -1.51 -8.36 -9.26
C LEU A 250 -2.24 -7.16 -9.87
N THR A 251 -1.66 -5.96 -9.80
CA THR A 251 -2.20 -4.78 -10.49
C THR A 251 -2.08 -4.96 -12.01
N LYS A 252 -0.89 -5.39 -12.49
CA LYS A 252 -0.70 -5.66 -13.92
C LYS A 252 -1.57 -6.80 -14.43
N VAL A 253 -1.75 -7.84 -13.61
CA VAL A 253 -2.66 -8.95 -13.97
C VAL A 253 -4.10 -8.45 -14.04
N TRP A 254 -4.55 -7.65 -13.05
CA TRP A 254 -5.86 -7.02 -13.04
C TRP A 254 -6.09 -6.19 -14.31
N ASP A 255 -5.18 -5.27 -14.61
CA ASP A 255 -5.29 -4.37 -15.76
C ASP A 255 -5.37 -5.13 -17.07
N SER A 256 -4.63 -6.25 -17.20
CA SER A 256 -4.65 -7.10 -18.42
C SER A 256 -5.97 -7.84 -18.63
N LEU A 257 -6.80 -7.96 -17.61
CA LEU A 257 -8.10 -8.63 -17.67
C LEU A 257 -9.28 -7.65 -17.85
N GLN A 258 -9.01 -6.34 -17.84
CA GLN A 258 -10.06 -5.36 -18.06
C GLN A 258 -10.33 -5.19 -19.57
N GLU A 259 -11.59 -4.93 -19.89
CA GLU A 259 -11.98 -4.60 -21.27
C GLU A 259 -11.44 -3.22 -21.67
N ASP A 260 -11.16 -3.03 -22.96
CA ASP A 260 -10.76 -1.74 -23.50
C ASP A 260 -11.81 -0.66 -23.18
N GLY A 261 -11.37 0.43 -22.55
CA GLY A 261 -12.25 1.53 -22.12
C GLY A 261 -12.91 1.32 -20.75
N SER A 262 -12.59 0.25 -20.04
CA SER A 262 -12.97 0.10 -18.64
C SER A 262 -12.23 1.12 -17.76
N ASN A 263 -12.97 1.82 -16.90
CA ASN A 263 -12.38 2.68 -15.86
C ASN A 263 -12.05 1.89 -14.57
N SER A 264 -12.27 0.57 -14.56
CA SER A 264 -11.97 -0.27 -13.40
C SER A 264 -10.48 -0.29 -13.12
N ARG A 265 -10.11 0.04 -11.90
CA ARG A 265 -8.74 -0.05 -11.39
C ARG A 265 -8.74 -0.91 -10.14
N LEU A 266 -7.63 -1.58 -9.84
CA LEU A 266 -7.49 -2.25 -8.57
C LEU A 266 -7.35 -1.18 -7.47
N VAL A 267 -8.42 -0.97 -6.69
CA VAL A 267 -8.44 0.00 -5.58
C VAL A 267 -8.20 -0.72 -4.26
N THR A 268 -7.12 -0.38 -3.58
CA THR A 268 -6.81 -0.96 -2.27
C THR A 268 -7.41 -0.14 -1.13
N GLY A 269 -7.21 1.17 -1.15
CA GLY A 269 -7.56 2.04 -0.04
C GLY A 269 -8.33 3.29 -0.45
N VAL A 270 -9.27 3.66 0.41
CA VAL A 270 -10.09 4.87 0.31
C VAL A 270 -10.12 5.59 1.64
N SER A 271 -10.40 6.89 1.59
CA SER A 271 -10.79 7.67 2.76
C SER A 271 -12.32 7.81 2.76
N ILE A 272 -12.94 7.55 3.91
CA ILE A 272 -14.37 7.76 4.13
C ILE A 272 -14.59 8.84 5.18
N VAL A 273 -15.76 9.48 5.15
CA VAL A 273 -16.21 10.42 6.15
C VAL A 273 -17.56 9.99 6.73
N ASN A 274 -17.78 10.27 8.02
CA ASN A 274 -19.11 10.17 8.64
C ASN A 274 -20.02 11.27 8.10
N ASN A 275 -21.21 10.92 7.58
CA ASN A 275 -22.11 11.88 6.92
C ASN A 275 -22.71 12.92 7.86
N GLU A 276 -22.84 12.65 9.16
CA GLU A 276 -23.25 13.67 10.15
C GLU A 276 -22.14 14.72 10.32
N PHE A 277 -20.87 14.27 10.35
CA PHE A 277 -19.73 15.18 10.41
C PHE A 277 -19.59 15.98 9.11
N LEU A 278 -19.69 15.33 7.95
CA LEU A 278 -19.65 16.00 6.63
C LEU A 278 -20.74 17.10 6.52
N ALA A 279 -21.97 16.79 6.93
CA ALA A 279 -23.08 17.75 6.87
C ALA A 279 -22.88 18.96 7.80
N ALA A 280 -22.23 18.77 8.96
CA ALA A 280 -21.99 19.84 9.92
C ALA A 280 -20.71 20.64 9.63
N HIS A 281 -19.69 20.02 9.02
CA HIS A 281 -18.34 20.55 8.91
C HIS A 281 -17.73 20.33 7.51
N LYS A 282 -18.50 20.65 6.47
CA LYS A 282 -18.07 20.46 5.07
C LYS A 282 -16.72 21.12 4.78
N ASP A 283 -16.51 22.34 5.27
CA ASP A 283 -15.28 23.10 5.04
C ASP A 283 -14.05 22.40 5.67
N LEU A 284 -14.21 21.74 6.82
CA LEU A 284 -13.13 20.98 7.44
C LEU A 284 -12.80 19.70 6.63
N VAL A 285 -13.81 19.07 6.01
CA VAL A 285 -13.61 17.92 5.12
C VAL A 285 -12.92 18.34 3.83
N ASP A 286 -13.33 19.45 3.22
CA ASP A 286 -12.68 19.99 2.01
C ASP A 286 -11.23 20.42 2.28
N THR A 287 -10.97 20.98 3.46
CA THR A 287 -9.60 21.30 3.92
C THR A 287 -8.78 20.02 4.11
N PHE A 288 -9.34 18.98 4.77
CA PHE A 288 -8.68 17.68 4.89
C PHE A 288 -8.29 17.11 3.54
N LEU A 289 -9.17 17.13 2.53
CA LEU A 289 -8.88 16.62 1.20
C LEU A 289 -7.70 17.36 0.55
N THR A 290 -7.64 18.69 0.70
CA THR A 290 -6.53 19.49 0.17
C THR A 290 -5.20 19.18 0.88
N GLU A 291 -5.23 19.06 2.22
CA GLU A 291 -4.04 18.70 3.01
C GLU A 291 -3.61 17.24 2.78
N HIS A 292 -4.57 16.33 2.57
CA HIS A 292 -4.27 14.92 2.28
C HIS A 292 -3.65 14.77 0.89
N GLU A 293 -4.17 15.48 -0.13
CA GLU A 293 -3.57 15.53 -1.46
C GLU A 293 -2.11 16.02 -1.41
N ALA A 294 -1.85 17.13 -0.70
CA ALA A 294 -0.51 17.65 -0.50
C ALA A 294 0.40 16.66 0.26
N SER A 295 -0.13 15.98 1.28
CA SER A 295 0.60 14.95 2.02
C SER A 295 0.96 13.74 1.15
N ILE A 296 0.05 13.31 0.26
CA ILE A 296 0.28 12.26 -0.72
C ILE A 296 1.36 12.69 -1.73
N ALA A 297 1.24 13.89 -2.29
CA ALA A 297 2.23 14.44 -3.23
C ALA A 297 3.64 14.53 -2.61
N TYR A 298 3.73 14.85 -1.31
CA TYR A 298 5.00 14.85 -0.58
C TYR A 298 5.69 13.49 -0.60
N THR A 299 4.96 12.36 -0.56
CA THR A 299 5.57 11.02 -0.56
C THR A 299 6.35 10.71 -1.84
N ALA A 300 5.95 11.31 -2.96
CA ALA A 300 6.65 11.19 -4.24
C ALA A 300 7.75 12.24 -4.40
N ALA A 301 7.54 13.46 -3.87
CA ALA A 301 8.49 14.58 -3.98
C ALA A 301 9.72 14.40 -3.07
N ASP A 302 9.52 13.85 -1.85
CA ASP A 302 10.59 13.61 -0.87
C ASP A 302 10.45 12.18 -0.28
N PRO A 303 10.81 11.13 -1.03
CA PRO A 303 10.70 9.75 -0.55
C PRO A 303 11.54 9.44 0.70
N GLU A 304 12.66 10.16 0.90
CA GLU A 304 13.51 9.99 2.09
C GLU A 304 12.83 10.57 3.34
N GLY A 305 12.33 11.80 3.25
CA GLY A 305 11.58 12.44 4.32
C GLY A 305 10.28 11.68 4.63
N ALA A 306 9.54 11.27 3.61
CA ALA A 306 8.33 10.46 3.78
C ALA A 306 8.63 9.12 4.47
N ALA A 307 9.72 8.45 4.10
CA ALA A 307 10.13 7.19 4.73
C ALA A 307 10.45 7.35 6.23
N ALA A 308 11.10 8.46 6.60
CA ALA A 308 11.37 8.79 8.00
C ALA A 308 10.07 9.03 8.79
N LEU A 309 9.09 9.70 8.19
CA LEU A 309 7.77 9.92 8.80
C LEU A 309 6.98 8.62 8.93
N ILE A 310 7.04 7.72 7.93
CA ILE A 310 6.40 6.39 7.95
C ILE A 310 6.97 5.53 9.09
N GLU A 311 8.31 5.54 9.30
CA GLU A 311 8.94 4.87 10.44
C GLU A 311 8.51 5.51 11.76
N LYS A 312 8.53 6.83 11.87
CA LYS A 312 8.10 7.60 13.04
C LYS A 312 6.64 7.34 13.42
N ALA A 313 5.76 7.14 12.43
CA ALA A 313 4.36 6.76 12.62
C ALA A 313 4.17 5.28 13.00
N GLY A 314 5.23 4.47 12.95
CA GLY A 314 5.18 3.04 13.27
C GLY A 314 4.42 2.19 12.26
N ILE A 315 4.31 2.67 10.99
CA ILE A 315 3.70 1.91 9.89
C ILE A 315 4.69 0.86 9.37
N VAL A 316 5.97 1.24 9.27
CA VAL A 316 7.08 0.37 8.87
C VAL A 316 8.18 0.47 9.93
N ALA A 317 8.84 -0.64 10.23
CA ALA A 317 9.85 -0.69 11.30
C ALA A 317 11.15 0.05 10.97
N LYS A 318 11.44 0.32 9.68
CA LYS A 318 12.69 0.97 9.24
C LYS A 318 12.42 1.86 8.04
N ALA A 319 12.87 3.12 8.10
CA ALA A 319 12.76 4.08 7.00
C ALA A 319 13.39 3.56 5.69
N ALA A 320 14.51 2.87 5.73
CA ALA A 320 15.14 2.30 4.54
C ALA A 320 14.25 1.27 3.79
N ILE A 321 13.39 0.54 4.50
CA ILE A 321 12.39 -0.35 3.89
C ILE A 321 11.27 0.47 3.28
N ALA A 322 10.75 1.47 4.01
CA ALA A 322 9.72 2.36 3.51
C ALA A 322 10.18 3.07 2.23
N GLN A 323 11.39 3.64 2.21
CA GLN A 323 11.95 4.34 1.06
C GLN A 323 12.04 3.45 -0.19
N LYS A 324 12.47 2.20 -0.03
CA LYS A 324 12.52 1.23 -1.14
C LYS A 324 11.14 0.81 -1.62
N ALA A 325 10.15 0.76 -0.72
CA ALA A 325 8.80 0.30 -1.02
C ALA A 325 7.93 1.38 -1.66
N LEU A 326 8.14 2.66 -1.32
CA LEU A 326 7.31 3.79 -1.74
C LEU A 326 6.97 3.80 -3.23
N PRO A 327 7.91 3.58 -4.18
CA PRO A 327 7.59 3.58 -5.61
C PRO A 327 6.61 2.49 -6.04
N ALA A 328 6.47 1.42 -5.24
CA ALA A 328 5.56 0.29 -5.51
C ALA A 328 4.34 0.27 -4.58
N CYS A 329 4.15 1.30 -3.77
CA CYS A 329 3.00 1.41 -2.87
C CYS A 329 1.77 2.01 -3.55
N ASN A 330 1.87 2.48 -4.80
CA ASN A 330 0.78 3.10 -5.56
C ASN A 330 -0.07 4.08 -4.72
N ILE A 331 0.62 4.87 -3.88
CA ILE A 331 0.00 5.94 -3.11
C ILE A 331 -0.48 6.99 -4.12
N THR A 332 -1.75 7.33 -4.06
CA THR A 332 -2.39 8.20 -5.04
C THR A 332 -3.42 9.09 -4.38
N TYR A 333 -3.86 10.11 -5.09
CA TYR A 333 -5.03 10.90 -4.73
C TYR A 333 -5.97 10.96 -5.94
N LEU A 334 -7.18 10.46 -5.76
CA LEU A 334 -8.27 10.60 -6.73
C LEU A 334 -9.53 10.96 -5.95
N ASP A 335 -10.18 12.05 -6.31
CA ASP A 335 -11.47 12.46 -5.79
C ASP A 335 -12.52 12.68 -6.90
N GLY A 336 -13.68 13.16 -6.57
CA GLY A 336 -14.72 13.52 -7.52
C GLY A 336 -15.14 12.37 -8.44
N GLN A 337 -15.33 12.69 -9.74
CA GLN A 337 -15.84 11.71 -10.70
C GLN A 337 -14.84 10.57 -11.00
N ASP A 338 -13.54 10.88 -11.04
CA ASP A 338 -12.50 9.88 -11.30
C ASP A 338 -12.45 8.83 -10.17
N MET A 339 -12.60 9.27 -8.91
CA MET A 339 -12.77 8.37 -7.76
C MET A 339 -14.00 7.48 -7.93
N LYS A 340 -15.15 8.08 -8.24
CA LYS A 340 -16.42 7.34 -8.39
C LYS A 340 -16.31 6.29 -9.48
N ASP A 341 -15.78 6.63 -10.66
CA ASP A 341 -15.69 5.73 -11.81
C ASP A 341 -14.74 4.56 -11.51
N ALA A 342 -13.55 4.84 -10.96
CA ALA A 342 -12.58 3.81 -10.61
C ALA A 342 -13.10 2.86 -9.52
N LEU A 343 -13.69 3.42 -8.46
CA LEU A 343 -14.19 2.65 -7.33
C LEU A 343 -15.42 1.82 -7.71
N ASN A 344 -16.37 2.40 -8.43
CA ASN A 344 -17.56 1.69 -8.89
C ASN A 344 -17.19 0.53 -9.84
N GLY A 345 -16.24 0.74 -10.74
CA GLY A 345 -15.70 -0.33 -11.60
C GLY A 345 -15.10 -1.48 -10.78
N TYR A 346 -14.25 -1.16 -9.79
CA TYR A 346 -13.67 -2.13 -8.88
C TYR A 346 -14.73 -2.91 -8.09
N LEU A 347 -15.66 -2.20 -7.44
CA LEU A 347 -16.71 -2.83 -6.64
C LEU A 347 -17.65 -3.70 -7.48
N SER A 348 -17.90 -3.32 -8.74
CA SER A 348 -18.70 -4.12 -9.69
C SER A 348 -18.06 -5.46 -9.99
N VAL A 349 -16.75 -5.50 -10.17
CA VAL A 349 -15.99 -6.75 -10.34
C VAL A 349 -16.11 -7.61 -9.09
N LEU A 350 -15.92 -7.04 -7.91
CA LEU A 350 -16.04 -7.79 -6.66
C LEU A 350 -17.46 -8.32 -6.42
N LEU A 351 -18.49 -7.51 -6.71
CA LEU A 351 -19.89 -7.91 -6.62
C LEU A 351 -20.19 -9.12 -7.50
N SER A 352 -19.68 -9.14 -8.73
CA SER A 352 -19.89 -10.25 -9.66
C SER A 352 -19.30 -11.57 -9.15
N GLN A 353 -18.21 -11.50 -8.39
CA GLN A 353 -17.54 -12.66 -7.80
C GLN A 353 -18.20 -13.12 -6.50
N ASN A 354 -18.48 -12.18 -5.62
CA ASN A 354 -19.07 -12.46 -4.33
C ASN A 354 -19.83 -11.22 -3.81
N PRO A 355 -21.16 -11.20 -3.86
CA PRO A 355 -21.95 -10.07 -3.38
C PRO A 355 -21.63 -9.65 -1.94
N GLN A 356 -21.27 -10.59 -1.07
CA GLN A 356 -20.95 -10.27 0.32
C GLN A 356 -19.65 -9.45 0.46
N SER A 357 -18.78 -9.50 -0.55
CA SER A 357 -17.53 -8.72 -0.54
C SER A 357 -17.76 -7.21 -0.53
N VAL A 358 -18.90 -6.75 -1.02
CA VAL A 358 -19.30 -5.34 -1.12
C VAL A 358 -20.53 -4.98 -0.27
N GLY A 359 -21.02 -5.92 0.54
CA GLY A 359 -22.19 -5.70 1.41
C GLY A 359 -23.52 -6.13 0.82
N GLY A 360 -23.53 -6.87 -0.31
CA GLY A 360 -24.73 -7.47 -0.93
C GLY A 360 -25.15 -6.82 -2.25
N SER A 361 -24.88 -5.53 -2.44
CA SER A 361 -25.12 -4.76 -3.67
C SER A 361 -24.07 -3.65 -3.81
N LEU A 362 -24.03 -3.00 -4.98
CA LEU A 362 -23.26 -1.76 -5.11
C LEU A 362 -23.87 -0.67 -4.22
N PRO A 363 -23.04 0.21 -3.65
CA PRO A 363 -23.53 1.40 -2.98
C PRO A 363 -24.27 2.34 -3.94
N GLU A 364 -25.17 3.13 -3.38
CA GLU A 364 -25.92 4.18 -4.09
C GLU A 364 -25.02 5.40 -4.37
N ASP A 365 -25.54 6.37 -5.13
CA ASP A 365 -24.79 7.58 -5.53
C ASP A 365 -24.30 8.44 -4.36
N ASP A 366 -25.00 8.43 -3.22
CA ASP A 366 -24.66 9.16 -2.00
C ASP A 366 -23.45 8.58 -1.24
N PHE A 367 -23.00 7.38 -1.64
CA PHE A 367 -21.75 6.81 -1.17
C PHE A 367 -20.53 7.61 -1.64
N TYR A 368 -20.63 8.36 -2.72
CA TYR A 368 -19.53 9.09 -3.34
C TYR A 368 -19.67 10.59 -3.07
N TYR A 369 -18.78 11.14 -2.26
CA TYR A 369 -18.70 12.58 -2.10
C TYR A 369 -18.04 13.20 -3.34
N LEU A 370 -18.80 13.97 -4.09
CA LEU A 370 -18.31 14.73 -5.25
C LEU A 370 -18.07 16.16 -4.82
N ARG A 371 -16.80 16.52 -4.65
CA ARG A 371 -16.33 17.85 -4.23
C ARG A 371 -16.60 18.92 -5.28
#